data_848b557738d939079bf3fa3a3665ec07
#
_entry.id   848b557738d939079bf3fa3a3665ec07
#
_cell.length_a   1.000
_cell.length_b   1.000
_cell.length_c   1.000
_cell.angle_alpha   90.00
_cell.angle_beta   90.00
_cell.angle_gamma   90.00
#
_symmetry.space_group_name_H-M   'P 1'
#
loop_
_entity.id
_entity.type
_entity.pdbx_description
1 polymer ?
#
loop_
_entity_poly.entity_id
_entity_poly.type
_entity_poly.pdbx_seq_one_letter_code
_entity_poly.pdbx_strand_id
1 'polypeptide(L)'
;MIVDERMVTFINSLDEGHTEFLEQLEKEAREDAVPIVRREMQSFLKFLMVAARPKRILEVGTAVGFSALLMCEYNPEPCQIITIENYEKRIPIALDNFKKAGKEEQIELLEGDAAEILPTLTEPFDFIFMDAAKGQYLHFLPEVLRLLKSGGLLVSDNILQEGDLIEIDDFSELCDLDPSYCGYEAQGQEKSEEK
;
A
#
# COMPACT_ATOMS: atom_id res chain seq x y z
N MET A 1 5.21 21.95 2.70
CA MET A 1 4.19 20.97 3.15
C MET A 1 2.98 21.09 2.24
N ILE A 2 2.57 19.99 1.61
CA ILE A 2 1.49 19.96 0.60
C ILE A 2 0.11 20.10 1.24
N VAL A 3 -0.04 19.69 2.50
CA VAL A 3 -1.31 19.70 3.22
C VAL A 3 -1.19 20.58 4.47
N ASP A 4 -2.20 21.43 4.71
CA ASP A 4 -2.30 22.25 5.93
C ASP A 4 -2.55 21.36 7.16
N GLU A 5 -1.70 21.46 8.19
CA GLU A 5 -1.79 20.65 9.42
C GLU A 5 -3.14 20.78 10.14
N ARG A 6 -3.81 21.93 10.02
CA ARG A 6 -5.14 22.14 10.60
C ARG A 6 -6.20 21.28 9.91
N MET A 7 -6.05 21.07 8.58
CA MET A 7 -6.95 20.19 7.83
C MET A 7 -6.73 18.73 8.22
N VAL A 8 -5.48 18.32 8.37
CA VAL A 8 -5.14 16.97 8.87
C VAL A 8 -5.73 16.73 10.26
N THR A 9 -5.53 17.70 11.18
CA THR A 9 -6.08 17.62 12.53
C THR A 9 -7.61 17.57 12.52
N PHE A 10 -8.25 18.37 11.67
CA PHE A 10 -9.71 18.36 11.54
C PHE A 10 -10.21 17.02 10.99
N ILE A 11 -9.62 16.50 9.91
CA ILE A 11 -10.02 15.21 9.32
C ILE A 11 -9.84 14.08 10.34
N ASN A 12 -8.70 14.05 11.03
CA ASN A 12 -8.42 13.03 12.04
C ASN A 12 -9.35 13.13 13.27
N SER A 13 -9.88 14.32 13.57
CA SER A 13 -10.85 14.48 14.66
C SER A 13 -12.23 13.91 14.35
N LEU A 14 -12.51 13.56 13.09
CA LEU A 14 -13.75 12.93 12.66
C LEU A 14 -13.67 11.40 12.69
N ASP A 15 -12.46 10.84 12.89
CA ASP A 15 -12.27 9.40 12.98
C ASP A 15 -12.77 8.88 14.35
N GLU A 16 -13.62 7.85 14.32
CA GLU A 16 -14.16 7.20 15.53
C GLU A 16 -13.16 6.23 16.18
N GLY A 17 -11.94 6.13 15.65
CA GLY A 17 -10.90 5.21 16.12
C GLY A 17 -11.04 3.78 15.56
N HIS A 18 -10.40 2.85 16.25
CA HIS A 18 -10.35 1.44 15.87
C HIS A 18 -10.87 0.55 17.00
N THR A 19 -10.88 -0.76 16.75
CA THR A 19 -11.07 -1.75 17.82
C THR A 19 -9.91 -1.65 18.82
N GLU A 20 -10.15 -2.06 20.06
CA GLU A 20 -9.15 -1.99 21.14
C GLU A 20 -7.82 -2.66 20.72
N PHE A 21 -7.90 -3.78 19.99
CA PHE A 21 -6.73 -4.48 19.48
C PHE A 21 -5.92 -3.65 18.49
N LEU A 22 -6.58 -3.04 17.49
CA LEU A 22 -5.91 -2.21 16.48
C LEU A 22 -5.33 -0.93 17.09
N GLU A 23 -6.02 -0.29 18.03
CA GLU A 23 -5.51 0.87 18.78
C GLU A 23 -4.24 0.53 19.56
N GLN A 24 -4.22 -0.63 20.21
CA GLN A 24 -3.05 -1.10 20.94
C GLN A 24 -1.90 -1.40 19.96
N LEU A 25 -2.17 -2.08 18.86
CA LEU A 25 -1.17 -2.39 17.83
C LEU A 25 -0.60 -1.11 17.19
N GLU A 26 -1.45 -0.11 16.88
CA GLU A 26 -0.99 1.19 16.36
C GLU A 26 -0.05 1.87 17.35
N LYS A 27 -0.41 1.85 18.63
CA LYS A 27 0.40 2.45 19.70
C LYS A 27 1.77 1.76 19.81
N GLU A 28 1.80 0.43 19.88
CA GLU A 28 3.03 -0.34 19.96
C GLU A 28 3.93 -0.11 18.73
N ALA A 29 3.35 -0.12 17.52
CA ALA A 29 4.09 0.15 16.29
C ALA A 29 4.72 1.56 16.28
N ARG A 30 4.01 2.57 16.80
CA ARG A 30 4.54 3.94 16.91
C ARG A 30 5.64 4.06 17.96
N GLU A 31 5.50 3.39 19.11
CA GLU A 31 6.51 3.37 20.17
C GLU A 31 7.81 2.71 19.67
N ASP A 32 7.70 1.67 18.85
CA ASP A 32 8.82 0.95 18.24
C ASP A 32 9.34 1.58 16.95
N ALA A 33 8.82 2.77 16.58
CA ALA A 33 9.14 3.49 15.35
C ALA A 33 8.98 2.64 14.08
N VAL A 34 8.01 1.72 14.08
CA VAL A 34 7.64 0.95 12.89
C VAL A 34 6.77 1.83 11.99
N PRO A 35 7.11 2.00 10.70
CA PRO A 35 6.25 2.73 9.79
C PRO A 35 4.96 1.94 9.56
N ILE A 36 3.84 2.56 9.87
CA ILE A 36 2.49 2.09 9.56
C ILE A 36 1.74 3.18 8.82
N VAL A 37 0.70 2.81 8.10
CA VAL A 37 -0.15 3.74 7.34
C VAL A 37 -0.66 4.89 8.22
N ARG A 38 -0.63 6.11 7.69
CA ARG A 38 -1.10 7.31 8.38
C ARG A 38 -2.62 7.25 8.60
N ARG A 39 -3.14 7.98 9.59
CA ARG A 39 -4.57 7.96 9.94
C ARG A 39 -5.49 8.30 8.77
N GLU A 40 -5.09 9.21 7.91
CA GLU A 40 -5.84 9.57 6.71
C GLU A 40 -5.98 8.37 5.75
N MET A 41 -4.89 7.61 5.56
CA MET A 41 -4.90 6.40 4.76
C MET A 41 -5.69 5.28 5.45
N GLN A 42 -5.60 5.16 6.78
CA GLN A 42 -6.42 4.21 7.55
C GLN A 42 -7.92 4.47 7.32
N SER A 43 -8.37 5.72 7.44
CA SER A 43 -9.75 6.12 7.20
C SER A 43 -10.17 5.87 5.74
N PHE A 44 -9.26 6.10 4.79
CA PHE A 44 -9.52 5.83 3.38
C PHE A 44 -9.63 4.32 3.09
N LEU A 45 -8.75 3.50 3.66
CA LEU A 45 -8.84 2.04 3.55
C LEU A 45 -10.15 1.51 4.15
N LYS A 46 -10.57 1.98 5.33
CA LYS A 46 -11.87 1.64 5.92
C LYS A 46 -13.02 1.94 4.94
N PHE A 47 -13.02 3.14 4.36
CA PHE A 47 -14.03 3.53 3.38
C PHE A 47 -14.03 2.59 2.16
N LEU A 48 -12.84 2.28 1.61
CA LEU A 48 -12.71 1.41 0.45
C LEU A 48 -13.17 -0.03 0.75
N MET A 49 -12.87 -0.57 1.93
CA MET A 49 -13.35 -1.90 2.33
C MET A 49 -14.88 -1.97 2.35
N VAL A 50 -15.53 -0.96 2.93
CA VAL A 50 -17.00 -0.89 2.96
C VAL A 50 -17.60 -0.70 1.57
N ALA A 51 -16.97 0.13 0.73
CA ALA A 51 -17.49 0.47 -0.60
C ALA A 51 -17.28 -0.67 -1.61
N ALA A 52 -16.09 -1.26 -1.65
CA ALA A 52 -15.71 -2.27 -2.65
C ALA A 52 -15.99 -3.71 -2.21
N ARG A 53 -15.98 -3.99 -0.90
CA ARG A 53 -16.17 -5.33 -0.31
C ARG A 53 -15.35 -6.41 -0.99
N PRO A 54 -14.02 -6.21 -1.08
CA PRO A 54 -13.16 -7.14 -1.80
C PRO A 54 -13.14 -8.51 -1.11
N LYS A 55 -13.16 -9.59 -1.90
CA LYS A 55 -13.06 -10.96 -1.38
C LYS A 55 -11.62 -11.45 -1.36
N ARG A 56 -10.79 -10.98 -2.28
CA ARG A 56 -9.38 -11.31 -2.36
C ARG A 56 -8.56 -10.03 -2.42
N ILE A 57 -7.67 -9.89 -1.46
CA ILE A 57 -6.81 -8.71 -1.29
C ILE A 57 -5.36 -9.15 -1.41
N LEU A 58 -4.55 -8.40 -2.13
CA LEU A 58 -3.10 -8.50 -2.14
C LEU A 58 -2.53 -7.24 -1.47
N GLU A 59 -1.61 -7.44 -0.54
CA GLU A 59 -0.84 -6.37 0.06
C GLU A 59 0.65 -6.57 -0.22
N VAL A 60 1.34 -5.52 -0.64
CA VAL A 60 2.78 -5.51 -0.84
C VAL A 60 3.42 -4.58 0.19
N GLY A 61 4.03 -5.18 1.21
CA GLY A 61 4.54 -4.51 2.40
C GLY A 61 3.65 -4.75 3.62
N THR A 62 3.98 -5.76 4.42
CA THR A 62 3.22 -6.17 5.61
C THR A 62 3.58 -5.36 6.86
N ALA A 63 4.86 -5.02 7.02
CA ALA A 63 5.44 -4.51 8.25
C ALA A 63 5.05 -5.38 9.47
N VAL A 64 4.29 -4.85 10.42
CA VAL A 64 3.78 -5.59 11.59
C VAL A 64 2.35 -6.12 11.39
N GLY A 65 1.79 -6.01 10.19
CA GLY A 65 0.48 -6.54 9.82
C GLY A 65 -0.70 -5.62 10.14
N PHE A 66 -0.45 -4.35 10.47
CA PHE A 66 -1.49 -3.42 10.87
C PHE A 66 -2.52 -3.17 9.74
N SER A 67 -2.06 -2.85 8.53
CA SER A 67 -2.94 -2.56 7.38
C SER A 67 -3.74 -3.78 6.93
N ALA A 68 -3.12 -4.98 6.92
CA ALA A 68 -3.82 -6.23 6.63
C ALA A 68 -4.94 -6.50 7.64
N LEU A 69 -4.66 -6.33 8.94
CA LEU A 69 -5.66 -6.48 10.01
C LEU A 69 -6.77 -5.42 9.91
N LEU A 70 -6.41 -4.17 9.63
CA LEU A 70 -7.37 -3.09 9.40
C LEU A 70 -8.31 -3.42 8.24
N MET A 71 -7.78 -3.84 7.09
CA MET A 71 -8.59 -4.23 5.93
C MET A 71 -9.48 -5.41 6.24
N CYS A 72 -8.99 -6.40 6.98
CA CYS A 72 -9.76 -7.58 7.38
C CYS A 72 -10.89 -7.23 8.36
N GLU A 73 -10.65 -6.31 9.30
CA GLU A 73 -11.61 -5.91 10.33
C GLU A 73 -12.76 -5.08 9.76
N TYR A 74 -12.45 -4.13 8.89
CA TYR A 74 -13.45 -3.20 8.34
C TYR A 74 -14.11 -3.68 7.05
N ASN A 75 -13.70 -4.83 6.50
CA ASN A 75 -14.40 -5.43 5.37
C ASN A 75 -15.70 -6.09 5.87
N PRO A 76 -16.87 -5.66 5.40
CA PRO A 76 -18.16 -6.20 5.86
C PRO A 76 -18.40 -7.65 5.41
N GLU A 77 -17.64 -8.15 4.45
CA GLU A 77 -17.71 -9.51 3.93
C GLU A 77 -16.42 -10.27 4.27
N PRO A 78 -16.48 -11.59 4.48
CA PRO A 78 -15.26 -12.40 4.65
C PRO A 78 -14.32 -12.27 3.45
N CYS A 79 -13.06 -11.98 3.72
CA CYS A 79 -12.03 -11.84 2.68
C CYS A 79 -10.82 -12.71 2.99
N GLN A 80 -10.04 -12.99 1.95
CA GLN A 80 -8.71 -13.61 2.02
C GLN A 80 -7.69 -12.56 1.63
N ILE A 81 -6.67 -12.39 2.46
CA ILE A 81 -5.59 -11.45 2.24
C ILE A 81 -4.30 -12.23 2.05
N ILE A 82 -3.58 -11.96 0.97
CA ILE A 82 -2.18 -12.35 0.81
C ILE A 82 -1.35 -11.09 1.04
N THR A 83 -0.39 -11.15 1.94
CA THR A 83 0.52 -10.05 2.23
C THR A 83 1.97 -10.50 2.10
N ILE A 84 2.85 -9.62 1.59
CA ILE A 84 4.25 -9.95 1.28
C ILE A 84 5.18 -9.10 2.12
N GLU A 85 6.18 -9.73 2.77
CA GLU A 85 7.19 -9.06 3.58
C GLU A 85 8.55 -9.73 3.41
N ASN A 86 9.59 -8.92 3.26
CA ASN A 86 10.97 -9.41 3.15
C ASN A 86 11.83 -9.12 4.38
N TYR A 87 11.36 -8.29 5.31
CA TYR A 87 12.15 -7.93 6.47
C TYR A 87 11.98 -8.96 7.60
N GLU A 88 12.94 -9.86 7.70
CA GLU A 88 12.93 -11.01 8.62
C GLU A 88 12.55 -10.68 10.07
N LYS A 89 12.87 -9.46 10.56
CA LYS A 89 12.55 -9.06 11.94
C LYS A 89 11.08 -8.73 12.17
N ARG A 90 10.35 -8.33 11.12
CA ARG A 90 8.92 -7.97 11.19
C ARG A 90 8.00 -9.14 10.96
N ILE A 91 8.42 -10.11 10.16
CA ILE A 91 7.64 -11.31 9.84
C ILE A 91 7.09 -12.02 11.09
N PRO A 92 7.90 -12.40 12.09
CA PRO A 92 7.38 -13.07 13.29
C PRO A 92 6.42 -12.19 14.09
N ILE A 93 6.61 -10.86 14.07
CA ILE A 93 5.71 -9.92 14.76
C ILE A 93 4.36 -9.88 14.04
N ALA A 94 4.34 -9.79 12.72
CA ALA A 94 3.11 -9.79 11.93
C ALA A 94 2.32 -11.09 12.12
N LEU A 95 2.99 -12.24 12.05
CA LEU A 95 2.37 -13.55 12.29
C LEU A 95 1.77 -13.68 13.68
N ASP A 96 2.45 -13.19 14.74
CA ASP A 96 1.93 -13.17 16.10
C ASP A 96 0.72 -12.25 16.23
N ASN A 97 0.73 -11.09 15.56
CA ASN A 97 -0.40 -10.17 15.52
C ASN A 97 -1.63 -10.78 14.80
N PHE A 98 -1.44 -11.49 13.69
CA PHE A 98 -2.53 -12.20 13.00
C PHE A 98 -3.15 -13.27 13.90
N LYS A 99 -2.31 -14.01 14.63
CA LYS A 99 -2.75 -15.02 15.59
C LYS A 99 -3.50 -14.39 16.78
N LYS A 100 -2.98 -13.32 17.36
CA LYS A 100 -3.64 -12.60 18.47
C LYS A 100 -5.01 -12.04 18.05
N ALA A 101 -5.12 -11.61 16.79
CA ALA A 101 -6.38 -11.14 16.23
C ALA A 101 -7.32 -12.29 15.78
N GLY A 102 -6.87 -13.56 15.80
CA GLY A 102 -7.62 -14.71 15.29
C GLY A 102 -7.89 -14.65 13.81
N LYS A 103 -6.93 -14.11 13.03
CA LYS A 103 -7.03 -13.87 11.57
C LYS A 103 -6.04 -14.70 10.74
N GLU A 104 -5.33 -15.64 11.36
CA GLU A 104 -4.34 -16.49 10.69
C GLU A 104 -4.90 -17.37 9.56
N GLU A 105 -6.20 -17.66 9.57
CA GLU A 105 -6.87 -18.37 8.46
C GLU A 105 -7.32 -17.46 7.33
N GLN A 106 -7.38 -16.14 7.57
CA GLN A 106 -7.82 -15.13 6.61
C GLN A 106 -6.66 -14.36 5.98
N ILE A 107 -5.51 -14.28 6.67
CA ILE A 107 -4.33 -13.53 6.23
C ILE A 107 -3.16 -14.49 6.09
N GLU A 108 -2.71 -14.68 4.86
CA GLU A 108 -1.52 -15.45 4.51
C GLU A 108 -0.34 -14.51 4.27
N LEU A 109 0.75 -14.67 5.04
CA LEU A 109 1.98 -13.92 4.84
C LEU A 109 2.95 -14.75 4.00
N LEU A 110 3.38 -14.19 2.87
CA LEU A 110 4.43 -14.74 2.02
C LEU A 110 5.75 -14.03 2.35
N GLU A 111 6.73 -14.82 2.83
CA GLU A 111 8.05 -14.32 3.21
C GLU A 111 8.96 -14.23 1.98
N GLY A 112 9.46 -13.04 1.67
CA GLY A 112 10.43 -12.85 0.59
C GLY A 112 10.27 -11.55 -0.18
N ASP A 113 11.06 -11.42 -1.24
CA ASP A 113 11.03 -10.26 -2.12
C ASP A 113 9.79 -10.28 -3.01
N ALA A 114 9.05 -9.18 -3.01
CA ALA A 114 7.86 -9.04 -3.82
C ALA A 114 8.17 -9.18 -5.33
N ALA A 115 9.36 -8.77 -5.80
CA ALA A 115 9.78 -8.98 -7.19
C ALA A 115 9.86 -10.46 -7.58
N GLU A 116 10.16 -11.35 -6.63
CA GLU A 116 10.22 -12.78 -6.86
C GLU A 116 8.86 -13.47 -6.64
N ILE A 117 8.08 -12.98 -5.68
CA ILE A 117 6.80 -13.59 -5.29
C ILE A 117 5.68 -13.23 -6.26
N LEU A 118 5.53 -11.95 -6.64
CA LEU A 118 4.43 -11.49 -7.50
C LEU A 118 4.30 -12.29 -8.80
N PRO A 119 5.38 -12.62 -9.53
CA PRO A 119 5.29 -13.45 -10.74
C PRO A 119 4.76 -14.88 -10.51
N THR A 120 4.88 -15.41 -9.29
CA THR A 120 4.41 -16.77 -8.95
C THR A 120 2.91 -16.83 -8.66
N LEU A 121 2.29 -15.70 -8.33
CA LEU A 121 0.87 -15.62 -8.06
C LEU A 121 0.06 -15.72 -9.36
N THR A 122 -0.98 -16.53 -9.36
CA THR A 122 -1.80 -16.78 -10.55
C THR A 122 -3.25 -16.33 -10.39
N GLU A 123 -3.74 -16.33 -9.15
CA GLU A 123 -5.12 -15.98 -8.83
C GLU A 123 -5.31 -14.47 -8.79
N PRO A 124 -6.30 -13.91 -9.48
CA PRO A 124 -6.53 -12.46 -9.50
C PRO A 124 -7.12 -11.94 -8.19
N PHE A 125 -6.90 -10.64 -7.91
CA PHE A 125 -7.33 -9.94 -6.72
C PHE A 125 -8.37 -8.86 -7.03
N ASP A 126 -9.32 -8.67 -6.12
CA ASP A 126 -10.32 -7.61 -6.20
C ASP A 126 -9.76 -6.25 -5.76
N PHE A 127 -8.75 -6.30 -4.87
CA PHE A 127 -8.11 -5.14 -4.29
C PHE A 127 -6.62 -5.41 -4.12
N ILE A 128 -5.79 -4.45 -4.51
CA ILE A 128 -4.34 -4.52 -4.30
C ILE A 128 -3.90 -3.25 -3.57
N PHE A 129 -3.19 -3.42 -2.46
CA PHE A 129 -2.60 -2.34 -1.69
C PHE A 129 -1.07 -2.43 -1.77
N MET A 130 -0.44 -1.37 -2.29
CA MET A 130 1.03 -1.25 -2.37
C MET A 130 1.51 -0.24 -1.33
N ASP A 131 2.23 -0.70 -0.32
CA ASP A 131 2.92 0.10 0.68
C ASP A 131 4.31 -0.47 0.97
N ALA A 132 5.09 -0.64 -0.09
CA ALA A 132 6.46 -1.13 -0.05
C ALA A 132 7.49 0.01 -0.24
N ALA A 133 8.75 -0.34 -0.42
CA ALA A 133 9.81 0.60 -0.78
C ALA A 133 9.47 1.30 -2.11
N LYS A 134 9.36 2.63 -2.08
CA LYS A 134 8.81 3.44 -3.19
C LYS A 134 9.56 3.26 -4.51
N GLY A 135 10.89 3.14 -4.47
CA GLY A 135 11.70 2.87 -5.66
C GLY A 135 11.41 1.56 -6.38
N GLN A 136 10.62 0.66 -5.78
CA GLN A 136 10.25 -0.63 -6.38
C GLN A 136 8.89 -0.63 -7.08
N TYR A 137 8.09 0.43 -6.93
CA TYR A 137 6.71 0.45 -7.43
C TYR A 137 6.62 0.20 -8.94
N LEU A 138 7.51 0.80 -9.73
CA LEU A 138 7.52 0.59 -11.18
C LEU A 138 7.91 -0.84 -11.57
N HIS A 139 8.75 -1.51 -10.78
CA HIS A 139 9.11 -2.91 -10.99
C HIS A 139 7.94 -3.84 -10.67
N PHE A 140 7.15 -3.53 -9.63
CA PHE A 140 6.00 -4.34 -9.23
C PHE A 140 4.79 -4.13 -10.13
N LEU A 141 4.63 -2.93 -10.71
CA LEU A 141 3.43 -2.50 -11.41
C LEU A 141 2.96 -3.46 -12.52
N PRO A 142 3.82 -4.02 -13.41
CA PRO A 142 3.38 -4.96 -14.44
C PRO A 142 2.68 -6.20 -13.86
N GLU A 143 3.27 -6.79 -12.81
CA GLU A 143 2.71 -7.97 -12.14
C GLU A 143 1.45 -7.62 -11.34
N VAL A 144 1.45 -6.49 -10.65
CA VAL A 144 0.28 -5.98 -9.92
C VAL A 144 -0.90 -5.78 -10.87
N LEU A 145 -0.69 -5.17 -12.04
CA LEU A 145 -1.74 -4.99 -13.05
C LEU A 145 -2.22 -6.32 -13.65
N ARG A 146 -1.32 -7.29 -13.84
CA ARG A 146 -1.69 -8.65 -14.27
C ARG A 146 -2.58 -9.35 -13.25
N LEU A 147 -2.29 -9.16 -11.98
CA LEU A 147 -3.02 -9.78 -10.87
C LEU A 147 -4.32 -9.05 -10.52
N LEU A 148 -4.51 -7.81 -10.97
CA LEU A 148 -5.71 -7.05 -10.69
C LEU A 148 -6.87 -7.49 -11.58
N LYS A 149 -8.01 -7.83 -10.99
CA LYS A 149 -9.24 -8.12 -11.73
C LYS A 149 -9.73 -6.89 -12.50
N SER A 150 -10.40 -7.12 -13.62
CA SER A 150 -11.17 -6.06 -14.27
C SER A 150 -12.21 -5.49 -13.30
N GLY A 151 -12.19 -4.17 -13.09
CA GLY A 151 -13.01 -3.48 -12.10
C GLY A 151 -12.48 -3.54 -10.66
N GLY A 152 -11.33 -4.19 -10.43
CA GLY A 152 -10.62 -4.16 -9.15
C GLY A 152 -9.97 -2.82 -8.85
N LEU A 153 -9.57 -2.60 -7.61
CA LEU A 153 -8.94 -1.38 -7.14
C LEU A 153 -7.46 -1.61 -6.83
N LEU A 154 -6.61 -0.73 -7.33
CA LEU A 154 -5.21 -0.59 -6.93
C LEU A 154 -5.05 0.69 -6.12
N VAL A 155 -4.50 0.56 -4.92
CA VAL A 155 -4.17 1.69 -4.03
C VAL A 155 -2.68 1.64 -3.73
N SER A 156 -1.99 2.75 -3.94
CA SER A 156 -0.56 2.87 -3.64
C SER A 156 -0.36 4.00 -2.65
N ASP A 157 0.31 3.73 -1.52
CA ASP A 157 0.56 4.74 -0.50
C ASP A 157 1.86 5.51 -0.76
N ASN A 158 1.88 6.77 -0.32
CA ASN A 158 3.06 7.67 -0.35
C ASN A 158 3.71 7.84 -1.74
N ILE A 159 2.97 7.79 -2.84
CA ILE A 159 3.50 7.96 -4.20
C ILE A 159 4.27 9.28 -4.34
N LEU A 160 3.79 10.34 -3.69
CA LEU A 160 4.41 11.67 -3.76
C LEU A 160 5.63 11.85 -2.86
N GLN A 161 6.00 10.83 -2.09
CA GLN A 161 7.20 10.81 -1.24
C GLN A 161 7.41 12.13 -0.47
N GLU A 162 6.35 12.55 0.28
CA GLU A 162 6.30 13.83 1.04
C GLU A 162 6.35 15.11 0.18
N GLY A 163 6.22 14.98 -1.12
CA GLY A 163 6.23 16.11 -2.06
C GLY A 163 7.49 16.25 -2.87
N ASP A 164 8.50 15.45 -2.61
CA ASP A 164 9.76 15.51 -3.34
C ASP A 164 9.58 15.39 -4.85
N LEU A 165 8.60 14.60 -5.30
CA LEU A 165 8.26 14.46 -6.72
C LEU A 165 7.51 15.68 -7.32
N ILE A 166 7.00 16.59 -6.49
CA ILE A 166 6.27 17.79 -6.95
C ILE A 166 7.21 18.98 -7.12
N GLU A 167 8.33 18.98 -6.43
CA GLU A 167 9.33 20.05 -6.46
C GLU A 167 10.34 19.92 -7.62
N ILE A 168 10.25 18.83 -8.40
CA ILE A 168 11.11 18.61 -9.56
C ILE A 168 10.53 19.39 -10.75
N ASP A 169 11.11 20.56 -11.04
CA ASP A 169 10.72 21.45 -12.14
C ASP A 169 11.09 20.86 -13.52
N ASP A 170 11.91 19.82 -13.57
CA ASP A 170 12.37 19.18 -14.82
C ASP A 170 12.40 17.65 -14.67
N PHE A 171 11.57 16.98 -15.45
CA PHE A 171 11.55 15.51 -15.55
C PHE A 171 12.89 14.91 -15.97
N SER A 172 13.81 15.70 -16.55
CA SER A 172 15.15 15.25 -16.88
C SER A 172 16.00 14.96 -15.64
N GLU A 173 15.80 15.67 -14.52
CA GLU A 173 16.47 15.40 -13.26
C GLU A 173 16.07 14.06 -12.65
N LEU A 174 14.82 13.63 -12.84
CA LEU A 174 14.34 12.30 -12.44
C LEU A 174 15.07 11.18 -13.19
N CYS A 175 15.37 11.40 -14.48
CA CYS A 175 16.12 10.47 -15.29
C CYS A 175 17.56 10.31 -14.84
N ASP A 176 18.18 11.36 -14.28
CA ASP A 176 19.53 11.34 -13.73
C ASP A 176 19.60 10.60 -12.39
N LEU A 177 18.50 10.61 -11.63
CA LEU A 177 18.39 9.90 -10.36
C LEU A 177 18.03 8.41 -10.54
N ASP A 178 17.17 8.09 -11.51
CA ASP A 178 16.80 6.72 -11.86
C ASP A 178 16.48 6.61 -13.38
N PRO A 179 17.38 5.99 -14.17
CA PRO A 179 17.19 5.83 -15.61
C PRO A 179 15.91 5.10 -16.03
N SER A 180 15.22 4.41 -15.11
CA SER A 180 13.94 3.73 -15.41
C SER A 180 12.79 4.69 -15.71
N TYR A 181 12.90 5.97 -15.30
CA TYR A 181 11.92 7.01 -15.64
C TYR A 181 12.04 7.54 -17.08
N CYS A 182 13.18 7.35 -17.72
CA CYS A 182 13.45 7.90 -19.07
C CYS A 182 12.68 7.22 -20.22
N GLY A 183 12.04 6.09 -19.98
CA GLY A 183 11.32 5.33 -21.03
C GLY A 183 9.98 5.92 -21.46
N TYR A 184 9.44 6.94 -20.81
CA TYR A 184 8.09 7.46 -21.07
C TYR A 184 8.05 8.71 -21.98
N GLU A 185 9.14 9.44 -22.16
CA GLU A 185 9.16 10.66 -23.00
C GLU A 185 9.27 10.40 -24.50
N ALA A 186 9.68 9.22 -24.95
CA ALA A 186 9.94 8.97 -26.37
C ALA A 186 8.69 8.87 -27.28
N GLN A 187 7.47 8.92 -26.73
CA GLN A 187 6.23 8.78 -27.52
C GLN A 187 5.36 10.04 -27.62
N GLY A 188 5.75 11.16 -26.99
CA GLY A 188 4.92 12.37 -26.89
C GLY A 188 5.34 13.57 -27.73
N GLN A 189 6.57 13.65 -28.27
CA GLN A 189 7.09 14.88 -28.90
C GLN A 189 7.27 14.86 -30.43
N GLU A 190 6.83 13.84 -31.15
CA GLU A 190 6.91 13.84 -32.62
C GLU A 190 5.64 14.35 -33.33
N LYS A 191 4.96 15.38 -32.86
CA LYS A 191 3.89 16.04 -33.65
C LYS A 191 3.67 17.49 -33.27
N SER A 192 4.64 18.39 -33.50
CA SER A 192 4.31 19.81 -33.61
C SER A 192 5.39 20.71 -34.25
N GLU A 193 6.18 20.19 -35.20
CA GLU A 193 6.95 21.08 -36.09
C GLU A 193 6.77 20.63 -37.54
N GLU A 194 5.61 20.94 -38.11
CA GLU A 194 5.41 21.14 -39.54
C GLU A 194 4.05 21.85 -39.78
N LYS A 195 4.08 23.19 -39.74
CA LYS A 195 3.39 24.09 -40.69
C LYS A 195 3.68 25.54 -40.35
#